data_50a827f5794754b0dfb0a336c6f0e4be
#
_entry.id   50a827f5794754b0dfb0a336c6f0e4be
#
_cell.length_a   1.000
_cell.length_b   1.000
_cell.length_c   1.000
_cell.angle_alpha   90.00
_cell.angle_beta   90.00
_cell.angle_gamma   90.00
#
_symmetry.space_group_name_H-M   'P 1'
#
loop_
_entity.id
_entity.type
_entity.pdbx_description
1 polymer ?
#
loop_
_entity_poly.entity_id
_entity_poly.type
_entity_poly.pdbx_seq_one_letter_code
_entity_poly.pdbx_strand_id
1 'polypeptide(L)' 'MKINEVEAAVGVTKKNIRFYEEEGLITPSREPGNGYRSYSQADVERLRRIKLLRKLD' A
#
# COMPACT_ATOMS: atom_id res chain seq x y z
N MET A 1 6.50 -6.89 0.21
CA MET A 1 6.60 -6.16 -1.08
C MET A 1 7.01 -4.72 -0.83
N LYS A 2 7.79 -4.17 -1.71
CA LYS A 2 8.13 -2.75 -1.67
C LYS A 2 7.02 -1.92 -2.31
N ILE A 3 7.02 -0.61 -2.02
CA ILE A 3 5.94 0.27 -2.48
C ILE A 3 5.78 0.28 -4.01
N ASN A 4 6.89 0.26 -4.76
CA ASN A 4 6.80 0.24 -6.21
C ASN A 4 6.20 -1.06 -6.74
N GLU A 5 6.41 -2.17 -6.05
CA GLU A 5 5.79 -3.45 -6.40
C GLU A 5 4.28 -3.41 -6.14
N VAL A 6 3.89 -2.80 -5.02
CA VAL A 6 2.48 -2.64 -4.66
C VAL A 6 1.79 -1.72 -5.67
N GLU A 7 2.45 -0.64 -6.04
CA GLU A 7 1.94 0.30 -7.04
C GLU A 7 1.62 -0.43 -8.35
N ALA A 8 2.55 -1.26 -8.81
CA ALA A 8 2.36 -2.02 -10.05
C ALA A 8 1.28 -3.09 -9.90
N ALA A 9 1.23 -3.76 -8.74
CA ALA A 9 0.29 -4.85 -8.53
C ALA A 9 -1.16 -4.37 -8.38
N VAL A 10 -1.35 -3.23 -7.74
CA VAL A 10 -2.69 -2.72 -7.43
C VAL A 10 -3.14 -1.67 -8.45
N GLY A 11 -2.22 -0.93 -9.03
CA GLY A 11 -2.55 0.17 -9.92
C GLY A 11 -2.96 1.43 -9.18
N VAL A 12 -2.36 1.66 -8.02
CA VAL A 12 -2.60 2.84 -7.19
C VAL A 12 -1.27 3.57 -7.05
N THR A 13 -1.28 4.90 -7.09
CA THR A 13 -0.05 5.68 -7.00
C THR A 13 0.58 5.58 -5.62
N LYS A 14 1.88 5.81 -5.55
CA LYS A 14 2.60 5.85 -4.27
C LYS A 14 2.00 6.87 -3.31
N LYS A 15 1.59 8.00 -3.85
CA LYS A 15 0.95 9.05 -3.06
C LYS A 15 -0.31 8.54 -2.38
N ASN A 16 -1.15 7.83 -3.12
CA ASN A 16 -2.38 7.28 -2.57
C ASN A 16 -2.10 6.15 -1.57
N ILE A 17 -1.10 5.31 -1.85
CA ILE A 17 -0.71 4.24 -0.92
C ILE A 17 -0.30 4.86 0.42
N ARG A 18 0.53 5.88 0.40
CA ARG A 18 0.97 6.57 1.62
C ARG A 18 -0.18 7.25 2.34
N PHE A 19 -1.10 7.83 1.59
CA PHE A 19 -2.30 8.44 2.16
C PHE A 19 -3.12 7.43 2.94
N TYR A 20 -3.33 6.24 2.38
CA TYR A 20 -4.10 5.19 3.07
C TYR A 20 -3.36 4.63 4.27
N GLU A 21 -2.04 4.62 4.23
CA GLU A 21 -1.24 4.25 5.39
C GLU A 21 -1.45 5.28 6.51
N GLU A 22 -1.41 6.56 6.20
CA GLU A 22 -1.65 7.63 7.17
C GLU A 22 -3.05 7.56 7.77
N GLU A 23 -4.02 7.14 6.96
CA GLU A 23 -5.40 6.96 7.42
C GLU A 23 -5.58 5.71 8.28
N GLY A 24 -4.55 4.88 8.39
CA GLY A 24 -4.63 3.66 9.18
C GLY A 24 -5.35 2.51 8.48
N LEU A 25 -5.59 2.64 7.18
CA LEU A 25 -6.28 1.59 6.43
C LEU A 25 -5.36 0.43 6.06
N ILE A 26 -4.07 0.69 5.98
CA ILE A 26 -3.05 -0.34 5.82
C ILE A 26 -1.94 -0.10 6.83
N THR A 27 -1.26 -1.15 7.25
CA THR A 27 -0.25 -1.08 8.31
C THR A 27 1.01 -1.83 7.88
N PRO A 28 1.77 -1.28 6.91
CA PRO A 28 2.99 -1.94 6.48
C PRO A 28 4.04 -1.93 7.59
N SER A 29 4.89 -2.94 7.60
CA SER A 29 6.02 -3.03 8.52
C SER A 29 7.18 -2.23 7.96
N ARG A 30 8.10 -1.81 8.85
CA ARG A 30 9.36 -1.22 8.42
C ARG A 30 10.45 -2.26 8.54
N GLU A 31 11.30 -2.34 7.54
CA GLU A 31 12.45 -3.25 7.59
C GLU A 31 13.50 -2.69 8.53
N PRO A 32 14.06 -3.54 9.42
CA PRO A 32 15.16 -3.11 10.29
C PRO A 32 16.38 -2.72 9.46
N GLY A 33 17.05 -1.68 9.86
CA GLY A 33 18.32 -1.28 9.26
C GLY A 33 18.20 -0.27 8.11
N ASN A 34 17.20 -0.31 7.27
CA ASN A 34 17.07 0.64 6.16
C ASN A 34 15.82 1.51 6.22
N GLY A 35 14.85 1.17 7.08
CA GLY A 35 13.64 1.94 7.25
C GLY A 35 12.63 1.86 6.11
N TYR A 36 12.88 1.03 5.11
CA TYR A 36 11.92 0.85 4.03
C TYR A 36 10.68 0.13 4.51
N ARG A 37 9.54 0.49 3.94
CA ARG A 37 8.29 -0.16 4.26
C ARG A 37 8.16 -1.49 3.54
N SER A 38 7.66 -2.49 4.24
CA SER A 38 7.36 -3.80 3.68
C SER A 38 5.85 -4.02 3.72
N TYR A 39 5.24 -4.17 2.57
CA TYR A 39 3.80 -4.35 2.44
C TYR A 39 3.48 -5.84 2.39
N SER A 40 2.49 -6.26 3.20
CA SER A 40 2.06 -7.64 3.25
C SER A 40 1.00 -7.91 2.18
N GLN A 41 0.69 -9.19 1.98
CA GLN A 41 -0.40 -9.57 1.09
C GLN A 41 -1.72 -8.99 1.58
N ALA A 42 -1.92 -8.91 2.89
CA ALA A 42 -3.12 -8.31 3.46
C ALA A 42 -3.23 -6.83 3.09
N ASP A 43 -2.11 -6.11 3.10
CA ASP A 43 -2.09 -4.71 2.69
C ASP A 43 -2.47 -4.57 1.22
N VAL A 44 -1.93 -5.42 0.38
CA VAL A 44 -2.23 -5.42 -1.06
C VAL A 44 -3.72 -5.67 -1.30
N GLU A 45 -4.30 -6.63 -0.62
CA GLU A 45 -5.71 -6.95 -0.77
C GLU A 45 -6.61 -5.82 -0.27
N ARG A 46 -6.22 -5.17 0.82
CA ARG A 46 -6.95 -4.00 1.33
C ARG A 46 -6.91 -2.85 0.33
N LEU A 47 -5.76 -2.61 -0.28
CA LEU A 47 -5.63 -1.56 -1.30
C LEU A 47 -6.48 -1.88 -2.52
N ARG A 48 -6.53 -3.12 -2.95
CA ARG A 48 -7.38 -3.54 -4.06
C ARG A 48 -8.85 -3.28 -3.76
N ARG A 49 -9.28 -3.59 -2.54
CA ARG A 49 -10.66 -3.34 -2.11
C ARG A 49 -10.96 -1.84 -2.07
N ILE A 50 -10.03 -1.06 -1.53
CA ILE A 50 -10.20 0.40 -1.48
C ILE A 50 -10.33 0.97 -2.89
N LYS A 51 -9.47 0.54 -3.79
CA LYS A 51 -9.52 0.98 -5.19
C LYS A 51 -10.85 0.64 -5.83
N LEU A 52 -11.33 -0.58 -5.62
CA LEU A 52 -12.59 -1.03 -6.18
C LEU A 52 -13.77 -0.21 -5.67
N LEU A 53 -13.81 0.05 -4.36
CA LEU A 53 -14.91 0.77 -3.74
C LEU A 53 -14.89 2.26 -4.05
N ARG A 54 -13.71 2.85 -4.17
CA ARG A 54 -13.56 4.28 -4.39
C ARG A 54 -13.24 4.63 -5.85
N LYS A 55 -13.04 3.65 -6.68
CA LYS A 55 -12.71 3.81 -8.11
C LYS A 55 -11.48 4.70 -8.31
N LEU A 56 -10.46 4.46 -7.49
CA LEU A 56 -9.21 5.20 -7.60
C LEU A 56 -8.33 4.64 -8.71
N ASP A 57 -7.55 5.50 -9.29
CA ASP A 57 -6.53 5.13 -10.27
C ASP A 57 -5.25 4.62 -9.60
#